data_22746aab00d7659c5c4f49a4145c796e
#
_entry.id   22746aab00d7659c5c4f49a4145c796e
#
_cell.length_a   1.000
_cell.length_b   1.000
_cell.length_c   1.000
_cell.angle_alpha   90.00
_cell.angle_beta   90.00
_cell.angle_gamma   90.00
#
_symmetry.space_group_name_H-M   'P 1'
#
loop_
_entity.id
_entity.type
_entity.pdbx_description
1 polymer ?
#
loop_
_entity_poly.entity_id
_entity_poly.type
_entity_poly.pdbx_seq_one_letter_code
_entity_poly.pdbx_strand_id
1 'polypeptide(L)'
;MKKIPDAVRLFQVTDSHCYASDDSRLTWTDMPIYPNLSLKAMLAHLRTRVVGYSALMLTGDLAQEETPATYQRVNTMLNAFPLPVYTIPGNHDIPKMMQENLSGNVQMPEHVAVGKWHLLLLDTHADGKPDGRLTDEQFERFEKLLVSIREDHFVAVFMHHHPVPIGSEWMDVMGLRQRTYFWNLVEHFPQVKVVFNGHIHQEFNGQHEYAGGRTVAVHGTPATCVQMKPVRQNIEFDHTRPAWRDIALLPDGSVQTQVHYLPFVVREEAIKSSI
;
A
#
# COMPACT_ATOMS: atom_id res chain seq x y z
N MET A 1 -7.03 15.76 8.76
CA MET A 1 -6.91 16.75 7.65
C MET A 1 -8.17 17.60 7.56
N LYS A 2 -8.07 18.90 7.21
CA LYS A 2 -9.25 19.75 6.95
C LYS A 2 -10.01 19.23 5.72
N LYS A 3 -11.34 19.33 5.73
CA LYS A 3 -12.15 18.96 4.57
C LYS A 3 -11.89 19.96 3.44
N ILE A 4 -11.28 19.49 2.35
CA ILE A 4 -11.04 20.29 1.14
C ILE A 4 -12.13 19.88 0.14
N PRO A 5 -12.94 20.82 -0.37
CA PRO A 5 -13.94 20.51 -1.39
C PRO A 5 -13.29 19.85 -2.61
N ASP A 6 -13.98 18.89 -3.21
CA ASP A 6 -13.60 18.19 -4.45
C ASP A 6 -12.26 17.41 -4.40
N ALA A 7 -11.62 17.28 -3.24
CA ALA A 7 -10.46 16.42 -3.08
C ALA A 7 -10.87 14.94 -3.12
N VAL A 8 -10.15 14.12 -3.89
CA VAL A 8 -10.26 12.65 -3.82
C VAL A 8 -9.53 12.19 -2.56
N ARG A 9 -10.26 11.62 -1.62
CA ARG A 9 -9.68 11.16 -0.36
C ARG A 9 -9.62 9.66 -0.31
N LEU A 10 -8.46 9.14 0.09
CA LEU A 10 -8.19 7.71 0.16
C LEU A 10 -7.59 7.37 1.52
N PHE A 11 -7.92 6.19 2.02
CA PHE A 11 -7.11 5.53 3.02
C PHE A 11 -6.09 4.64 2.31
N GLN A 12 -4.85 4.60 2.79
CA GLN A 12 -3.90 3.56 2.42
C GLN A 12 -3.53 2.76 3.66
N VAL A 13 -3.67 1.45 3.56
CA VAL A 13 -3.15 0.44 4.49
C VAL A 13 -2.25 -0.51 3.71
N THR A 14 -1.37 -1.23 4.39
CA THR A 14 -0.39 -2.09 3.74
C THR A 14 0.14 -3.14 4.71
N ASP A 15 0.77 -4.19 4.20
CA ASP A 15 1.55 -5.14 4.98
C ASP A 15 0.75 -5.72 6.15
N SER A 16 -0.39 -6.33 5.81
CA SER A 16 -1.28 -6.94 6.82
C SER A 16 -0.82 -8.30 7.29
N HIS A 17 -0.07 -9.07 6.47
CA HIS A 17 0.53 -10.35 6.79
C HIS A 17 -0.42 -11.33 7.49
N CYS A 18 -1.64 -11.42 6.98
CA CYS A 18 -2.71 -12.22 7.59
C CYS A 18 -2.46 -13.73 7.43
N TYR A 19 -3.19 -14.48 8.25
CA TYR A 19 -3.24 -15.94 8.28
C TYR A 19 -4.68 -16.43 8.05
N ALA A 20 -4.83 -17.73 7.82
CA ALA A 20 -6.16 -18.36 7.76
C ALA A 20 -6.89 -18.28 9.10
N SER A 21 -6.17 -18.36 10.23
CA SER A 21 -6.74 -18.29 11.58
C SER A 21 -6.44 -16.95 12.27
N ASP A 22 -7.42 -16.45 13.04
CA ASP A 22 -7.32 -15.18 13.76
C ASP A 22 -6.39 -15.23 14.98
N ASP A 23 -6.14 -16.42 15.51
CA ASP A 23 -5.25 -16.69 16.63
C ASP A 23 -3.79 -16.93 16.22
N SER A 24 -3.51 -16.94 14.92
CA SER A 24 -2.15 -17.06 14.42
C SER A 24 -1.32 -15.83 14.75
N ARG A 25 -0.07 -16.08 15.20
CA ARG A 25 0.90 -15.05 15.51
C ARG A 25 1.94 -14.93 14.40
N LEU A 26 2.43 -13.73 14.22
CA LEU A 26 3.59 -13.49 13.36
C LEU A 26 4.82 -14.19 13.93
N THR A 27 5.54 -14.96 13.08
CA THR A 27 6.60 -15.88 13.54
C THR A 27 8.02 -15.34 13.38
N TRP A 28 8.22 -14.26 12.65
CA TRP A 28 9.53 -13.67 12.40
C TRP A 28 9.93 -12.56 13.37
N THR A 29 9.19 -12.43 14.47
CA THR A 29 9.49 -11.55 15.61
C THR A 29 8.97 -12.16 16.90
N ASP A 30 9.64 -11.88 18.03
CA ASP A 30 9.18 -12.30 19.36
C ASP A 30 8.03 -11.45 19.91
N MET A 31 7.68 -10.35 19.22
CA MET A 31 6.55 -9.52 19.61
C MET A 31 5.22 -10.29 19.44
N PRO A 32 4.28 -10.16 20.39
CA PRO A 32 2.98 -10.85 20.34
C PRO A 32 2.03 -10.16 19.34
N ILE A 33 2.26 -10.37 18.04
CA ILE A 33 1.52 -9.75 16.95
C ILE A 33 0.52 -10.75 16.40
N TYR A 34 -0.74 -10.33 16.32
CA TYR A 34 -1.86 -11.06 15.70
C TYR A 34 -2.34 -10.28 14.47
N PRO A 35 -1.83 -10.57 13.27
CA PRO A 35 -2.05 -9.76 12.08
C PRO A 35 -3.52 -9.60 11.71
N ASN A 36 -4.31 -10.69 11.78
CA ASN A 36 -5.74 -10.63 11.48
C ASN A 36 -6.50 -9.70 12.44
N LEU A 37 -6.15 -9.71 13.73
CA LEU A 37 -6.76 -8.82 14.72
C LEU A 37 -6.35 -7.36 14.48
N SER A 38 -5.08 -7.15 14.07
CA SER A 38 -4.58 -5.82 13.71
C SER A 38 -5.33 -5.24 12.52
N LEU A 39 -5.53 -6.03 11.46
CA LEU A 39 -6.33 -5.61 10.29
C LEU A 39 -7.79 -5.37 10.68
N LYS A 40 -8.43 -6.26 11.45
CA LYS A 40 -9.81 -6.06 11.94
C LYS A 40 -9.95 -4.76 12.73
N ALA A 41 -9.05 -4.50 13.68
CA ALA A 41 -9.06 -3.29 14.49
C ALA A 41 -8.88 -2.04 13.62
N MET A 42 -7.99 -2.10 12.61
CA MET A 42 -7.79 -1.03 11.65
C MET A 42 -9.06 -0.76 10.85
N LEU A 43 -9.66 -1.78 10.24
CA LEU A 43 -10.88 -1.62 9.45
C LEU A 43 -12.04 -1.09 10.30
N ALA A 44 -12.20 -1.57 11.53
CA ALA A 44 -13.22 -1.06 12.46
C ALA A 44 -13.00 0.43 12.77
N HIS A 45 -11.76 0.85 12.99
CA HIS A 45 -11.41 2.25 13.24
C HIS A 45 -11.68 3.14 12.01
N LEU A 46 -11.24 2.72 10.82
CA LEU A 46 -11.45 3.46 9.58
C LEU A 46 -12.93 3.54 9.19
N ARG A 47 -13.71 2.49 9.45
CA ARG A 47 -15.15 2.44 9.18
C ARG A 47 -15.92 3.62 9.80
N THR A 48 -15.46 4.15 10.93
CA THR A 48 -16.06 5.32 11.58
C THR A 48 -15.71 6.66 10.89
N ARG A 49 -14.84 6.64 9.88
CA ARG A 49 -14.25 7.82 9.22
C ARG A 49 -14.49 7.89 7.71
N VAL A 50 -15.26 6.98 7.15
CA VAL A 50 -15.43 6.83 5.69
C VAL A 50 -16.13 7.99 4.99
N VAL A 51 -16.79 8.88 5.74
CA VAL A 51 -17.51 10.00 5.13
C VAL A 51 -16.56 10.93 4.38
N GLY A 52 -16.77 11.03 3.07
CA GLY A 52 -15.95 11.84 2.17
C GLY A 52 -14.68 11.15 1.68
N TYR A 53 -14.51 9.86 1.94
CA TYR A 53 -13.46 9.04 1.33
C TYR A 53 -14.03 8.25 0.14
N SER A 54 -13.19 8.02 -0.87
CA SER A 54 -13.56 7.36 -2.12
C SER A 54 -13.23 5.87 -2.12
N ALA A 55 -12.12 5.47 -1.50
CA ALA A 55 -11.65 4.08 -1.47
C ALA A 55 -10.65 3.82 -0.34
N LEU A 56 -10.40 2.54 -0.10
CA LEU A 56 -9.28 2.01 0.66
C LEU A 56 -8.27 1.40 -0.32
N MET A 57 -7.02 1.81 -0.25
CA MET A 57 -5.89 1.23 -0.98
C MET A 57 -5.17 0.24 -0.06
N LEU A 58 -5.06 -1.03 -0.46
CA LEU A 58 -4.27 -2.04 0.27
C LEU A 58 -3.07 -2.43 -0.59
N THR A 59 -1.90 -1.91 -0.21
CA THR A 59 -0.72 -1.91 -1.09
C THR A 59 0.24 -3.08 -0.84
N GLY A 60 -0.30 -4.30 -0.85
CA GLY A 60 0.46 -5.55 -0.86
C GLY A 60 0.73 -6.16 0.52
N ASP A 61 1.32 -7.34 0.50
CA ASP A 61 1.59 -8.22 1.63
C ASP A 61 0.34 -8.48 2.48
N LEU A 62 -0.71 -9.01 1.79
CA LEU A 62 -1.97 -9.35 2.42
C LEU A 62 -1.83 -10.58 3.31
N ALA A 63 -1.09 -11.58 2.82
CA ALA A 63 -0.92 -12.88 3.43
C ALA A 63 0.50 -13.09 3.95
N GLN A 64 0.63 -13.71 5.13
CA GLN A 64 1.86 -14.31 5.62
C GLN A 64 1.90 -15.80 5.32
N GLU A 65 0.74 -16.42 5.35
CA GLU A 65 0.52 -17.81 4.98
C GLU A 65 -0.17 -17.82 3.61
N GLU A 66 0.55 -18.17 2.57
CA GLU A 66 0.15 -18.09 1.18
C GLU A 66 -0.82 -19.24 0.81
N THR A 67 -2.01 -19.25 1.41
CA THR A 67 -3.04 -20.25 1.19
C THR A 67 -4.37 -19.63 0.73
N PRO A 68 -5.21 -20.39 -0.05
CA PRO A 68 -6.54 -19.92 -0.39
C PRO A 68 -7.38 -19.52 0.83
N ALA A 69 -7.24 -20.26 1.95
CA ALA A 69 -7.98 -19.98 3.19
C ALA A 69 -7.61 -18.61 3.79
N THR A 70 -6.33 -18.22 3.71
CA THR A 70 -5.87 -16.90 4.15
C THR A 70 -6.49 -15.80 3.31
N TYR A 71 -6.44 -15.89 1.97
CA TYR A 71 -7.02 -14.88 1.09
C TYR A 71 -8.55 -14.81 1.23
N GLN A 72 -9.25 -15.93 1.42
CA GLN A 72 -10.68 -15.94 1.72
C GLN A 72 -10.98 -15.27 3.06
N ARG A 73 -10.12 -15.45 4.07
CA ARG A 73 -10.24 -14.77 5.35
C ARG A 73 -10.06 -13.26 5.21
N VAL A 74 -9.02 -12.83 4.50
CA VAL A 74 -8.76 -11.42 4.18
C VAL A 74 -9.93 -10.83 3.39
N ASN A 75 -10.40 -11.54 2.36
CA ASN A 75 -11.55 -11.12 1.55
C ASN A 75 -12.80 -10.89 2.41
N THR A 76 -13.08 -11.79 3.36
CA THR A 76 -14.21 -11.64 4.29
C THR A 76 -14.10 -10.37 5.13
N MET A 77 -12.91 -10.06 5.66
CA MET A 77 -12.68 -8.87 6.46
C MET A 77 -12.84 -7.59 5.62
N LEU A 78 -12.27 -7.57 4.42
CA LEU A 78 -12.30 -6.41 3.53
C LEU A 78 -13.68 -6.15 2.92
N ASN A 79 -14.45 -7.18 2.59
CA ASN A 79 -15.82 -7.02 2.09
C ASN A 79 -16.78 -6.43 3.12
N ALA A 80 -16.46 -6.48 4.41
CA ALA A 80 -17.20 -5.79 5.46
C ALA A 80 -16.92 -4.27 5.50
N PHE A 81 -15.92 -3.78 4.77
CA PHE A 81 -15.60 -2.35 4.69
C PHE A 81 -16.53 -1.64 3.70
N PRO A 82 -17.08 -0.44 4.03
CA PRO A 82 -18.16 0.17 3.26
C PRO A 82 -17.72 0.95 2.01
N LEU A 83 -16.42 0.99 1.71
CA LEU A 83 -15.89 1.63 0.50
C LEU A 83 -15.24 0.58 -0.40
N PRO A 84 -15.10 0.85 -1.72
CA PRO A 84 -14.27 0.00 -2.59
C PRO A 84 -12.87 -0.19 -2.01
N VAL A 85 -12.36 -1.42 -2.09
CA VAL A 85 -11.00 -1.78 -1.69
C VAL A 85 -10.23 -2.14 -2.94
N TYR A 86 -9.19 -1.38 -3.24
CA TYR A 86 -8.29 -1.65 -4.36
C TYR A 86 -6.98 -2.20 -3.82
N THR A 87 -6.52 -3.32 -4.35
CA THR A 87 -5.32 -4.00 -3.86
C THR A 87 -4.37 -4.41 -4.98
N ILE A 88 -3.13 -4.55 -4.62
CA ILE A 88 -2.03 -5.09 -5.42
C ILE A 88 -1.30 -6.15 -4.60
N PRO A 89 -0.60 -7.10 -5.21
CA PRO A 89 0.23 -8.04 -4.49
C PRO A 89 1.51 -7.37 -3.95
N GLY A 90 1.99 -7.89 -2.81
CA GLY A 90 3.35 -7.68 -2.33
C GLY A 90 4.23 -8.90 -2.58
N ASN A 91 5.42 -8.94 -2.01
CA ASN A 91 6.35 -10.06 -2.18
C ASN A 91 5.94 -11.31 -1.38
N HIS A 92 5.11 -11.16 -0.34
CA HIS A 92 4.52 -12.27 0.42
C HIS A 92 3.18 -12.74 -0.15
N ASP A 93 2.78 -12.26 -1.31
CA ASP A 93 1.50 -12.66 -1.91
C ASP A 93 1.72 -13.61 -3.10
N ILE A 94 0.67 -14.37 -3.45
CA ILE A 94 0.60 -15.12 -4.70
C ILE A 94 -0.50 -14.50 -5.55
N PRO A 95 -0.16 -13.71 -6.59
CA PRO A 95 -1.13 -12.94 -7.39
C PRO A 95 -2.27 -13.79 -7.94
N LYS A 96 -1.98 -15.03 -8.39
CA LYS A 96 -3.00 -15.95 -8.88
C LYS A 96 -4.00 -16.34 -7.78
N MET A 97 -3.53 -16.63 -6.56
CA MET A 97 -4.43 -16.96 -5.44
C MET A 97 -5.25 -15.73 -5.02
N MET A 98 -4.67 -14.53 -5.08
CA MET A 98 -5.44 -13.31 -4.85
C MET A 98 -6.58 -13.17 -5.86
N GLN A 99 -6.30 -13.33 -7.15
CA GLN A 99 -7.32 -13.27 -8.23
C GLN A 99 -8.43 -14.31 -8.06
N GLU A 100 -8.10 -15.50 -7.59
CA GLU A 100 -9.05 -16.61 -7.41
C GLU A 100 -9.92 -16.46 -6.13
N ASN A 101 -9.42 -15.77 -5.10
CA ASN A 101 -10.04 -15.75 -3.76
C ASN A 101 -10.50 -14.36 -3.30
N LEU A 102 -10.10 -13.27 -3.97
CA LEU A 102 -10.61 -11.92 -3.70
C LEU A 102 -11.75 -11.60 -4.65
N SER A 103 -12.82 -11.01 -4.13
CA SER A 103 -14.02 -10.71 -4.92
C SER A 103 -14.91 -9.66 -4.23
N GLY A 104 -16.01 -9.31 -4.87
CA GLY A 104 -17.00 -8.39 -4.33
C GLY A 104 -16.47 -6.96 -4.26
N ASN A 105 -16.35 -6.42 -3.05
CA ASN A 105 -15.85 -5.06 -2.81
C ASN A 105 -14.32 -4.93 -2.97
N VAL A 106 -13.60 -6.07 -3.05
CA VAL A 106 -12.14 -6.14 -3.17
C VAL A 106 -11.78 -6.39 -4.64
N GLN A 107 -11.04 -5.47 -5.23
CA GLN A 107 -10.70 -5.47 -6.65
C GLN A 107 -9.20 -5.23 -6.85
N MET A 108 -8.67 -5.74 -7.97
CA MET A 108 -7.27 -5.59 -8.39
C MET A 108 -7.18 -4.88 -9.75
N PRO A 109 -7.64 -3.64 -9.88
CA PRO A 109 -7.58 -2.91 -11.14
C PRO A 109 -6.16 -2.38 -11.40
N GLU A 110 -5.75 -2.32 -12.67
CA GLU A 110 -4.54 -1.58 -13.03
C GLU A 110 -4.76 -0.06 -13.02
N HIS A 111 -6.01 0.39 -13.18
CA HIS A 111 -6.37 1.81 -13.30
C HIS A 111 -7.76 2.10 -12.73
N VAL A 112 -7.85 3.17 -11.94
CA VAL A 112 -9.12 3.74 -11.45
C VAL A 112 -9.10 5.24 -11.68
N ALA A 113 -10.14 5.77 -12.34
CA ALA A 113 -10.30 7.22 -12.53
C ALA A 113 -11.31 7.79 -11.53
N VAL A 114 -10.92 8.86 -10.84
CA VAL A 114 -11.79 9.60 -9.90
C VAL A 114 -11.62 11.10 -10.15
N GLY A 115 -12.57 11.71 -10.81
CA GLY A 115 -12.47 13.11 -11.26
C GLY A 115 -11.29 13.29 -12.23
N LYS A 116 -10.40 14.23 -11.93
CA LYS A 116 -9.16 14.45 -12.72
C LYS A 116 -8.00 13.55 -12.28
N TRP A 117 -8.16 12.76 -11.23
CA TRP A 117 -7.11 11.88 -10.74
C TRP A 117 -7.24 10.47 -11.31
N HIS A 118 -6.11 9.93 -11.73
CA HIS A 118 -5.96 8.55 -12.17
C HIS A 118 -5.06 7.82 -11.17
N LEU A 119 -5.61 6.80 -10.55
CA LEU A 119 -4.90 5.91 -9.63
C LEU A 119 -4.37 4.74 -10.48
N LEU A 120 -3.06 4.63 -10.64
CA LEU A 120 -2.42 3.53 -11.34
C LEU A 120 -1.83 2.56 -10.33
N LEU A 121 -2.26 1.31 -10.38
CA LEU A 121 -1.87 0.26 -9.44
C LEU A 121 -0.91 -0.69 -10.16
N LEU A 122 0.37 -0.65 -9.77
CA LEU A 122 1.42 -1.45 -10.39
C LEU A 122 1.70 -2.69 -9.54
N ASP A 123 1.51 -3.84 -10.15
CA ASP A 123 1.96 -5.12 -9.60
C ASP A 123 3.49 -5.23 -9.77
N THR A 124 4.21 -5.11 -8.66
CA THR A 124 5.66 -5.25 -8.61
C THR A 124 6.11 -6.58 -8.01
N HIS A 125 5.20 -7.56 -7.87
CA HIS A 125 5.52 -8.89 -7.39
C HIS A 125 6.49 -9.60 -8.34
N ALA A 126 7.41 -10.37 -7.78
CA ALA A 126 8.29 -11.27 -8.53
C ALA A 126 8.41 -12.60 -7.78
N ASP A 127 8.01 -13.70 -8.43
CA ASP A 127 7.95 -15.03 -7.82
C ASP A 127 9.22 -15.39 -7.04
N GLY A 128 9.06 -15.68 -5.75
CA GLY A 128 10.14 -16.09 -4.85
C GLY A 128 11.24 -15.05 -4.64
N LYS A 129 10.96 -13.75 -4.86
CA LYS A 129 11.90 -12.66 -4.65
C LYS A 129 11.34 -11.67 -3.64
N PRO A 130 12.18 -11.16 -2.71
CA PRO A 130 11.79 -10.08 -1.81
C PRO A 130 11.85 -8.70 -2.47
N ASP A 131 12.50 -8.57 -3.64
CA ASP A 131 12.66 -7.34 -4.38
C ASP A 131 11.58 -7.19 -5.46
N GLY A 132 11.13 -5.96 -5.70
CA GLY A 132 10.12 -5.66 -6.70
C GLY A 132 10.66 -5.66 -8.12
N ARG A 133 9.82 -6.12 -9.05
CA ARG A 133 10.12 -6.12 -10.48
C ARG A 133 8.89 -5.80 -11.30
N LEU A 134 9.12 -5.20 -12.46
CA LEU A 134 8.13 -5.06 -13.51
C LEU A 134 8.65 -5.79 -14.75
N THR A 135 7.79 -6.55 -15.43
CA THR A 135 8.11 -7.15 -16.74
C THR A 135 8.05 -6.07 -17.81
N ASP A 136 8.61 -6.37 -19.00
CA ASP A 136 8.56 -5.46 -20.14
C ASP A 136 7.09 -5.19 -20.55
N GLU A 137 6.22 -6.20 -20.49
CA GLU A 137 4.79 -6.04 -20.77
C GLU A 137 4.08 -5.17 -19.74
N GLN A 138 4.47 -5.22 -18.47
CA GLN A 138 3.92 -4.33 -17.44
C GLN A 138 4.37 -2.89 -17.66
N PHE A 139 5.62 -2.65 -18.04
CA PHE A 139 6.09 -1.33 -18.43
C PHE A 139 5.37 -0.79 -19.66
N GLU A 140 5.19 -1.61 -20.71
CA GLU A 140 4.41 -1.20 -21.88
C GLU A 140 2.96 -0.85 -21.55
N ARG A 141 2.29 -1.63 -20.68
CA ARG A 141 0.93 -1.32 -20.23
C ARG A 141 0.89 -0.03 -19.43
N PHE A 142 1.85 0.17 -18.53
CA PHE A 142 1.96 1.39 -17.73
C PHE A 142 2.15 2.62 -18.62
N GLU A 143 3.04 2.56 -19.60
CA GLU A 143 3.26 3.62 -20.58
C GLU A 143 2.00 3.91 -21.40
N LYS A 144 1.33 2.88 -21.93
CA LYS A 144 0.06 3.03 -22.67
C LYS A 144 -1.02 3.70 -21.82
N LEU A 145 -1.12 3.36 -20.54
CA LEU A 145 -2.04 4.05 -19.61
C LEU A 145 -1.67 5.51 -19.46
N LEU A 146 -0.40 5.85 -19.22
CA LEU A 146 0.08 7.23 -19.07
C LEU A 146 -0.19 8.06 -20.33
N VAL A 147 0.06 7.51 -21.53
CA VAL A 147 -0.23 8.15 -22.83
C VAL A 147 -1.75 8.39 -22.99
N SER A 148 -2.61 7.52 -22.49
CA SER A 148 -4.04 7.66 -22.61
C SER A 148 -4.68 8.72 -21.70
N ILE A 149 -3.93 9.14 -20.67
CA ILE A 149 -4.39 10.13 -19.69
C ILE A 149 -4.14 11.54 -20.23
N ARG A 150 -5.15 12.38 -20.19
CA ARG A 150 -5.07 13.79 -20.63
C ARG A 150 -4.01 14.55 -19.83
N GLU A 151 -3.34 15.49 -20.47
CA GLU A 151 -2.28 16.31 -19.86
C GLU A 151 -2.76 17.21 -18.71
N ASP A 152 -4.07 17.59 -18.70
CA ASP A 152 -4.69 18.38 -17.63
C ASP A 152 -5.24 17.53 -16.48
N HIS A 153 -4.99 16.22 -16.50
CA HIS A 153 -5.28 15.27 -15.43
C HIS A 153 -4.03 14.93 -14.62
N PHE A 154 -4.20 14.24 -13.50
CA PHE A 154 -3.15 13.92 -12.56
C PHE A 154 -3.08 12.43 -12.29
N VAL A 155 -1.89 11.93 -12.01
CA VAL A 155 -1.65 10.51 -11.73
C VAL A 155 -1.03 10.35 -10.35
N ALA A 156 -1.62 9.44 -9.57
CA ALA A 156 -1.05 8.86 -8.37
C ALA A 156 -0.75 7.38 -8.65
N VAL A 157 0.50 6.96 -8.47
CA VAL A 157 0.93 5.58 -8.66
C VAL A 157 0.96 4.89 -7.31
N PHE A 158 0.41 3.67 -7.26
CA PHE A 158 0.47 2.78 -6.10
C PHE A 158 1.25 1.53 -6.48
N MET A 159 2.23 1.16 -5.68
CA MET A 159 3.01 -0.06 -5.83
C MET A 159 3.38 -0.62 -4.45
N HIS A 160 3.83 -1.86 -4.37
CA HIS A 160 4.28 -2.40 -3.09
C HIS A 160 5.70 -1.97 -2.78
N HIS A 161 6.65 -2.23 -3.67
CA HIS A 161 8.07 -1.96 -3.44
C HIS A 161 8.44 -0.50 -3.71
N HIS A 162 9.28 0.07 -2.86
CA HIS A 162 9.71 1.47 -2.94
C HIS A 162 10.62 1.73 -4.16
N PRO A 163 10.37 2.80 -4.94
CA PRO A 163 11.13 3.10 -6.15
C PRO A 163 12.31 4.06 -5.93
N VAL A 164 12.60 4.43 -4.69
CA VAL A 164 13.73 5.30 -4.29
C VAL A 164 14.44 4.70 -3.09
N PRO A 165 15.74 4.98 -2.88
CA PRO A 165 16.39 4.61 -1.63
C PRO A 165 15.72 5.31 -0.44
N ILE A 166 15.53 4.58 0.65
CA ILE A 166 14.97 5.09 1.91
C ILE A 166 16.04 5.29 3.00
N GLY A 167 17.31 4.98 2.69
CA GLY A 167 18.43 5.11 3.60
C GLY A 167 18.64 3.89 4.51
N SER A 168 17.95 2.79 4.23
CA SER A 168 18.10 1.50 4.92
C SER A 168 18.74 0.50 3.97
N GLU A 169 20.04 0.24 4.12
CA GLU A 169 20.84 -0.56 3.17
C GLU A 169 20.25 -1.96 2.95
N TRP A 170 19.79 -2.60 4.02
CA TRP A 170 19.17 -3.92 3.95
C TRP A 170 17.80 -3.91 3.25
N MET A 171 17.01 -2.84 3.38
CA MET A 171 15.71 -2.69 2.73
C MET A 171 15.87 -2.16 1.30
N ASP A 172 16.84 -1.28 1.05
CA ASP A 172 17.08 -0.67 -0.27
C ASP A 172 17.47 -1.68 -1.36
N VAL A 173 18.00 -2.85 -0.97
CA VAL A 173 18.26 -3.96 -1.91
C VAL A 173 16.99 -4.74 -2.28
N MET A 174 15.90 -4.57 -1.52
CA MET A 174 14.59 -5.18 -1.75
C MET A 174 13.59 -4.22 -2.38
N GLY A 175 13.99 -3.00 -2.73
CA GLY A 175 13.15 -2.05 -3.48
C GLY A 175 12.90 -2.46 -4.93
N LEU A 176 12.29 -1.60 -5.71
CA LEU A 176 12.07 -1.82 -7.15
C LEU A 176 13.40 -1.92 -7.90
N ARG A 177 13.66 -3.06 -8.54
CA ARG A 177 14.94 -3.33 -9.26
C ARG A 177 15.15 -2.38 -10.43
N GLN A 178 14.13 -2.17 -11.23
CA GLN A 178 14.20 -1.31 -12.41
C GLN A 178 13.88 0.15 -12.09
N ARG A 179 14.21 0.64 -10.87
CA ARG A 179 13.90 2.03 -10.46
C ARG A 179 14.40 3.09 -11.43
N THR A 180 15.60 2.91 -12.02
CA THR A 180 16.13 3.84 -13.02
C THR A 180 15.25 3.87 -14.27
N TYR A 181 14.86 2.72 -14.78
CA TYR A 181 13.99 2.65 -15.95
C TYR A 181 12.59 3.21 -15.65
N PHE A 182 12.03 2.90 -14.49
CA PHE A 182 10.76 3.47 -14.03
C PHE A 182 10.78 4.99 -14.00
N TRP A 183 11.83 5.60 -13.42
CA TRP A 183 11.94 7.04 -13.34
C TRP A 183 12.21 7.69 -14.70
N ASN A 184 13.03 7.08 -15.56
CA ASN A 184 13.23 7.54 -16.93
C ASN A 184 11.92 7.57 -17.73
N LEU A 185 11.08 6.56 -17.56
CA LEU A 185 9.75 6.54 -18.17
C LEU A 185 8.86 7.66 -17.61
N VAL A 186 8.76 7.77 -16.29
CA VAL A 186 7.93 8.79 -15.61
C VAL A 186 8.37 10.21 -15.93
N GLU A 187 9.63 10.43 -16.31
CA GLU A 187 10.15 11.75 -16.73
C GLU A 187 9.34 12.37 -17.88
N HIS A 188 8.89 11.55 -18.81
CA HIS A 188 8.10 11.98 -19.98
C HIS A 188 6.63 12.30 -19.66
N PHE A 189 6.16 12.03 -18.43
CA PHE A 189 4.76 12.18 -18.03
C PHE A 189 4.62 13.14 -16.84
N PRO A 190 4.54 14.46 -17.07
CA PRO A 190 4.46 15.46 -15.99
C PRO A 190 3.14 15.39 -15.18
N GLN A 191 2.14 14.66 -15.67
CA GLN A 191 0.91 14.37 -14.94
C GLN A 191 1.11 13.43 -13.74
N VAL A 192 2.20 12.65 -13.66
CA VAL A 192 2.55 11.85 -12.47
C VAL A 192 3.02 12.78 -11.36
N LYS A 193 2.28 12.82 -10.24
CA LYS A 193 2.50 13.74 -9.11
C LYS A 193 3.07 13.04 -7.89
N VAL A 194 2.73 11.77 -7.69
CA VAL A 194 3.06 11.06 -6.46
C VAL A 194 3.13 9.56 -6.68
N VAL A 195 4.00 8.90 -5.92
CA VAL A 195 4.06 7.44 -5.77
C VAL A 195 3.85 7.08 -4.31
N PHE A 196 2.95 6.13 -4.04
CA PHE A 196 2.71 5.54 -2.73
C PHE A 196 3.16 4.09 -2.72
N ASN A 197 3.85 3.68 -1.66
CA ASN A 197 4.30 2.30 -1.50
C ASN A 197 4.05 1.74 -0.09
N GLY A 198 4.10 0.42 0.02
CA GLY A 198 4.17 -0.36 1.24
C GLY A 198 5.56 -0.89 1.50
N HIS A 199 5.68 -2.17 1.91
CA HIS A 199 6.89 -2.98 2.02
C HIS A 199 7.87 -2.59 3.14
N ILE A 200 8.04 -1.31 3.37
CA ILE A 200 9.10 -0.80 4.26
C ILE A 200 8.74 -0.77 5.75
N HIS A 201 7.47 -1.03 6.10
CA HIS A 201 6.94 -1.06 7.46
C HIS A 201 7.29 0.17 8.30
N GLN A 202 7.49 1.32 7.66
CA GLN A 202 7.81 2.59 8.33
C GLN A 202 7.25 3.77 7.55
N GLU A 203 7.11 4.91 8.22
CA GLU A 203 6.78 6.15 7.53
C GLU A 203 7.99 6.64 6.74
N PHE A 204 7.79 6.89 5.47
CA PHE A 204 8.77 7.54 4.60
C PHE A 204 8.10 8.67 3.82
N ASN A 205 8.77 9.81 3.77
CA ASN A 205 8.36 10.95 2.97
C ASN A 205 9.61 11.48 2.22
N GLY A 206 9.65 11.25 0.94
CA GLY A 206 10.76 11.65 0.06
C GLY A 206 10.26 12.08 -1.30
N GLN A 207 11.17 12.19 -2.24
CA GLN A 207 10.88 12.56 -3.62
C GLN A 207 11.94 12.02 -4.57
N HIS A 208 11.56 11.83 -5.83
CA HIS A 208 12.49 11.72 -6.94
C HIS A 208 12.63 13.08 -7.59
N GLU A 209 13.86 13.52 -7.86
CA GLU A 209 14.17 14.81 -8.44
C GLU A 209 14.84 14.62 -9.82
N TYR A 210 14.31 15.28 -10.82
CA TYR A 210 14.84 15.32 -12.18
C TYR A 210 15.79 16.50 -12.39
N ALA A 211 16.73 16.38 -13.32
CA ALA A 211 17.71 17.40 -13.62
C ALA A 211 17.11 18.77 -13.95
N GLY A 212 15.86 18.82 -14.46
CA GLY A 212 15.10 20.05 -14.73
C GLY A 212 14.41 20.66 -13.52
N GLY A 213 14.64 20.15 -12.29
CA GLY A 213 14.03 20.66 -11.05
C GLY A 213 12.60 20.17 -10.80
N ARG A 214 12.03 19.36 -11.71
CA ARG A 214 10.75 18.69 -11.45
C ARG A 214 10.94 17.63 -10.37
N THR A 215 9.99 17.54 -9.46
CA THR A 215 9.96 16.49 -8.43
C THR A 215 8.69 15.66 -8.51
N VAL A 216 8.79 14.40 -8.11
CA VAL A 216 7.65 13.50 -7.86
C VAL A 216 7.76 13.01 -6.42
N ALA A 217 6.73 13.28 -5.63
CA ALA A 217 6.69 12.85 -4.23
C ALA A 217 6.64 11.32 -4.12
N VAL A 218 7.33 10.75 -3.13
CA VAL A 218 7.29 9.32 -2.81
C VAL A 218 6.97 9.15 -1.33
N HIS A 219 5.93 8.38 -1.05
CA HIS A 219 5.46 8.16 0.31
C HIS A 219 5.34 6.67 0.62
N GLY A 220 6.14 6.22 1.58
CA GLY A 220 6.04 4.88 2.14
C GLY A 220 5.11 4.85 3.35
N THR A 221 4.22 3.87 3.41
CA THR A 221 3.22 3.74 4.47
C THR A 221 3.63 2.66 5.46
N PRO A 222 3.51 2.92 6.78
CA PRO A 222 3.76 1.92 7.80
C PRO A 222 2.74 0.78 7.75
N ALA A 223 3.12 -0.38 8.24
CA ALA A 223 2.34 -1.61 8.20
C ALA A 223 1.09 -1.59 9.11
N THR A 224 0.14 -2.47 8.81
CA THR A 224 -0.96 -2.79 9.75
C THR A 224 -0.56 -3.83 10.80
N CYS A 225 0.52 -4.58 10.61
CA CYS A 225 0.97 -5.61 11.55
C CYS A 225 2.06 -5.09 12.51
N VAL A 226 3.28 -4.87 12.06
CA VAL A 226 4.43 -4.47 12.85
C VAL A 226 5.23 -3.38 12.15
N GLN A 227 5.77 -2.44 12.93
CA GLN A 227 6.61 -1.38 12.39
C GLN A 227 8.09 -1.75 12.49
N MET A 228 8.87 -1.29 11.52
CA MET A 228 10.32 -1.41 11.50
C MET A 228 10.94 -0.04 11.75
N LYS A 229 12.07 -0.02 12.46
CA LYS A 229 12.82 1.21 12.67
C LYS A 229 13.57 1.62 11.39
N PRO A 230 13.70 2.92 11.13
CA PRO A 230 14.50 3.43 10.01
C PRO A 230 16.00 3.28 10.30
N VAL A 231 16.47 2.05 10.44
CA VAL A 231 17.88 1.73 10.73
C VAL A 231 18.63 1.31 9.47
N ARG A 232 19.93 1.60 9.46
CA ARG A 232 20.73 1.49 8.25
C ARG A 232 21.10 0.05 7.87
N GLN A 233 21.50 -0.77 8.80
CA GLN A 233 22.19 -2.04 8.49
C GLN A 233 21.39 -3.30 8.77
N ASN A 234 20.61 -3.36 9.83
CA ASN A 234 19.89 -4.57 10.24
C ASN A 234 18.43 -4.28 10.50
N ILE A 235 17.60 -5.30 10.36
CA ILE A 235 16.18 -5.19 10.73
C ILE A 235 16.08 -4.97 12.25
N GLU A 236 15.35 -3.93 12.65
CA GLU A 236 14.93 -3.70 14.04
C GLU A 236 13.42 -3.38 14.05
N PHE A 237 12.69 -4.09 14.91
CA PHE A 237 11.28 -3.82 15.11
C PHE A 237 11.08 -2.66 16.07
N ASP A 238 10.08 -1.82 15.79
CA ASP A 238 9.76 -0.67 16.62
C ASP A 238 8.56 -0.98 17.53
N HIS A 239 7.36 -1.00 16.98
CA HIS A 239 6.13 -1.20 17.74
C HIS A 239 5.06 -1.95 16.92
N THR A 240 4.00 -2.38 17.61
CA THR A 240 2.91 -3.20 17.05
C THR A 240 1.60 -2.41 16.86
N ARG A 241 1.64 -1.08 16.88
CA ARG A 241 0.45 -0.27 16.60
C ARG A 241 0.18 -0.23 15.10
N PRO A 242 -0.97 -0.74 14.65
CA PRO A 242 -1.35 -0.65 13.25
C PRO A 242 -1.38 0.79 12.75
N ALA A 243 -0.95 1.00 11.52
CA ALA A 243 -0.91 2.32 10.91
C ALA A 243 -1.68 2.39 9.60
N TRP A 244 -2.06 3.59 9.22
CA TRP A 244 -2.60 3.93 7.90
C TRP A 244 -2.10 5.30 7.46
N ARG A 245 -2.22 5.57 6.17
CA ARG A 245 -1.99 6.89 5.60
C ARG A 245 -3.31 7.47 5.10
N ASP A 246 -3.64 8.68 5.55
CA ASP A 246 -4.64 9.53 4.91
C ASP A 246 -4.03 10.21 3.69
N ILE A 247 -4.76 10.16 2.57
CA ILE A 247 -4.35 10.79 1.31
C ILE A 247 -5.49 11.71 0.85
N ALA A 248 -5.14 12.95 0.48
CA ALA A 248 -6.04 13.86 -0.23
C ALA A 248 -5.34 14.32 -1.52
N LEU A 249 -5.91 13.93 -2.64
CA LEU A 249 -5.50 14.32 -3.98
C LEU A 249 -6.37 15.51 -4.40
N LEU A 250 -5.76 16.70 -4.55
CA LEU A 250 -6.46 17.95 -4.70
C LEU A 250 -6.80 18.24 -6.17
N PRO A 251 -7.82 19.09 -6.43
CA PRO A 251 -8.25 19.42 -7.81
C PRO A 251 -7.19 20.14 -8.65
N ASP A 252 -6.19 20.75 -8.01
CA ASP A 252 -5.07 21.45 -8.64
C ASP A 252 -3.84 20.55 -8.92
N GLY A 253 -3.93 19.24 -8.58
CA GLY A 253 -2.84 18.28 -8.74
C GLY A 253 -1.88 18.22 -7.55
N SER A 254 -2.09 19.03 -6.52
CA SER A 254 -1.31 18.92 -5.28
C SER A 254 -1.79 17.74 -4.42
N VAL A 255 -0.91 17.25 -3.53
CA VAL A 255 -1.16 16.10 -2.67
C VAL A 255 -0.94 16.49 -1.22
N GLN A 256 -1.88 16.14 -0.36
CA GLN A 256 -1.70 16.21 1.09
C GLN A 256 -1.84 14.81 1.67
N THR A 257 -0.91 14.44 2.53
CA THR A 257 -0.93 13.11 3.15
C THR A 257 -0.39 13.14 4.57
N GLN A 258 -0.88 12.21 5.40
CA GLN A 258 -0.47 12.08 6.79
C GLN A 258 -0.59 10.63 7.24
N VAL A 259 0.43 10.14 7.95
CA VAL A 259 0.41 8.84 8.64
C VAL A 259 -0.26 8.99 10.00
N HIS A 260 -1.02 7.97 10.35
CA HIS A 260 -1.65 7.82 11.66
C HIS A 260 -1.44 6.42 12.18
N TYR A 261 -1.43 6.28 13.49
CA TYR A 261 -1.34 5.00 14.19
C TYR A 261 -2.57 4.81 15.07
N LEU A 262 -3.05 3.57 15.20
CA LEU A 262 -4.08 3.29 16.20
C LEU A 262 -3.58 3.70 17.59
N PRO A 263 -4.45 4.27 18.44
CA PRO A 263 -4.04 4.75 19.76
C PRO A 263 -3.73 3.62 20.76
N PHE A 264 -3.83 2.37 20.33
CA PHE A 264 -3.63 1.18 21.16
C PHE A 264 -2.87 0.11 20.39
N VAL A 265 -2.27 -0.82 21.13
CA VAL A 265 -1.69 -2.06 20.62
C VAL A 265 -2.79 -3.13 20.65
N VAL A 266 -2.89 -3.90 19.58
CA VAL A 266 -3.83 -5.04 19.51
C VAL A 266 -3.24 -6.20 20.32
N ARG A 267 -3.99 -6.69 21.34
CA ARG A 267 -3.57 -7.75 22.26
C ARG A 267 -4.46 -8.98 22.14
N GLU A 268 -3.93 -10.11 22.60
CA GLU A 268 -4.61 -11.43 22.64
C GLU A 268 -5.97 -11.39 23.36
N GLU A 269 -6.15 -10.53 24.36
CA GLU A 269 -7.42 -10.37 25.08
C GLU A 269 -8.59 -9.99 24.15
N ALA A 270 -8.29 -9.38 22.99
CA ALA A 270 -9.30 -9.11 21.97
C ALA A 270 -9.86 -10.39 21.32
N ILE A 271 -9.15 -11.52 21.39
CA ILE A 271 -9.63 -12.82 20.90
C ILE A 271 -10.75 -13.34 21.80
N LYS A 272 -10.59 -13.20 23.12
CA LYS A 272 -11.51 -13.76 24.13
C LYS A 272 -12.84 -13.00 24.23
N SER A 273 -12.89 -11.77 23.72
CA SER A 273 -14.13 -10.94 23.72
C SER A 273 -14.94 -11.05 22.41
N SER A 274 -14.46 -11.83 21.44
CA SER A 274 -15.09 -11.98 20.11
C SER A 274 -15.72 -13.38 19.93
N ILE A 275 -15.67 -14.23 20.97
CA ILE A 275 -16.36 -15.50 21.10
C ILE A 275 -17.55 -15.33 22.07
#